data_4d82afca0fc1284a2e7943f602bec790
#
_entry.id   4d82afca0fc1284a2e7943f602bec790
#
_cell.length_a   1.000
_cell.length_b   1.000
_cell.length_c   1.000
_cell.angle_alpha   90.00
_cell.angle_beta   90.00
_cell.angle_gamma   90.00
#
_symmetry.space_group_name_H-M   'P 1'
#
loop_
_entity.id
_entity.type
_entity.pdbx_description
1 polymer ?
#
loop_
_entity_poly.entity_id
_entity_poly.type
_entity_poly.pdbx_seq_one_letter_code
_entity_poly.pdbx_strand_id
1 'polypeptide(L)'
;MEITVISFEITSTFSDWSNAYDENIPLQKEFGLVSMFRGNNKDDHSKCVVIVSAEPGQLDKFMEANTDMVEASGHVLESTVLTTYTS
;
A
#
# COMPACT_ATOMS: atom_id res chain seq x y z
N MET A 1 1.79 -10.02 -15.39
CA MET A 1 2.04 -9.09 -14.27
C MET A 1 0.82 -8.23 -14.03
N GLU A 2 0.51 -7.99 -12.78
CA GLU A 2 -0.61 -7.14 -12.40
C GLU A 2 -0.14 -5.84 -11.79
N ILE A 3 -0.88 -4.76 -12.07
CA ILE A 3 -0.64 -3.46 -11.45
C ILE A 3 -1.89 -3.14 -10.65
N THR A 4 -1.71 -2.89 -9.35
CA THR A 4 -2.83 -2.58 -8.45
C THR A 4 -2.72 -1.16 -7.93
N VAL A 5 -3.81 -0.42 -8.08
CA VAL A 5 -3.97 0.90 -7.48
C VAL A 5 -4.70 0.70 -6.15
N ILE A 6 -4.05 1.08 -5.06
CA ILE A 6 -4.56 0.90 -3.70
C ILE A 6 -4.90 2.29 -3.15
N SER A 7 -6.18 2.56 -2.93
CA SER A 7 -6.65 3.81 -2.31
C SER A 7 -7.10 3.52 -0.89
N PHE A 8 -6.75 4.38 0.05
CA PHE A 8 -7.07 4.18 1.46
C PHE A 8 -6.93 5.48 2.26
N GLU A 9 -7.41 5.45 3.50
CA GLU A 9 -7.24 6.57 4.42
C GLU A 9 -6.20 6.22 5.47
N ILE A 10 -5.57 7.26 6.03
CA ILE A 10 -4.57 7.11 7.10
C ILE A 10 -4.98 7.92 8.32
N THR A 11 -4.57 7.44 9.51
CA THR A 11 -4.79 8.13 10.79
C THR A 11 -3.58 8.93 11.24
N SER A 12 -2.41 8.64 10.65
CA SER A 12 -1.16 9.37 10.92
C SER A 12 -0.99 10.51 9.91
N THR A 13 0.11 11.26 10.02
CA THR A 13 0.49 12.18 8.95
C THR A 13 1.00 11.39 7.76
N PHE A 14 0.94 11.98 6.57
CA PHE A 14 1.48 11.34 5.37
C PHE A 14 3.00 11.08 5.52
N SER A 15 3.71 11.99 6.17
CA SER A 15 5.15 11.84 6.42
C SER A 15 5.44 10.62 7.29
N ASP A 16 4.71 10.45 8.39
CA ASP A 16 4.90 9.31 9.28
C ASP A 16 4.52 7.99 8.61
N TRP A 17 3.39 7.98 7.89
CA TRP A 17 2.97 6.81 7.13
C TRP A 17 4.02 6.46 6.06
N SER A 18 4.53 7.46 5.34
CA SER A 18 5.52 7.26 4.28
C SER A 18 6.83 6.69 4.82
N ASN A 19 7.27 7.13 6.01
CA ASN A 19 8.45 6.58 6.67
C ASN A 19 8.25 5.10 7.04
N ALA A 20 7.07 4.76 7.59
CA ALA A 20 6.73 3.36 7.89
C ALA A 20 6.67 2.52 6.61
N TYR A 21 6.13 3.08 5.54
CA TYR A 21 6.08 2.42 4.24
C TYR A 21 7.49 2.11 3.73
N ASP A 22 8.41 3.07 3.84
CA ASP A 22 9.81 2.87 3.42
C ASP A 22 10.49 1.75 4.21
N GLU A 23 10.21 1.64 5.49
CA GLU A 23 10.76 0.57 6.34
C GLU A 23 10.25 -0.81 5.90
N ASN A 24 9.09 -0.87 5.26
CA ASN A 24 8.45 -2.10 4.80
C ASN A 24 8.83 -2.50 3.37
N ILE A 25 9.53 -1.65 2.64
CA ILE A 25 9.95 -1.92 1.26
C ILE A 25 10.73 -3.24 1.14
N PRO A 26 11.72 -3.55 2.01
CA PRO A 26 12.44 -4.83 1.91
C PRO A 26 11.51 -6.04 2.03
N LEU A 27 10.50 -5.96 2.90
CA LEU A 27 9.52 -7.04 3.09
C LEU A 27 8.62 -7.18 1.86
N GLN A 28 8.23 -6.05 1.25
CA GLN A 28 7.47 -6.06 0.00
C GLN A 28 8.26 -6.78 -1.10
N LYS A 29 9.56 -6.55 -1.18
CA LYS A 29 10.43 -7.19 -2.17
C LYS A 29 10.48 -8.71 -1.99
N GLU A 30 10.41 -9.21 -0.76
CA GLU A 30 10.37 -10.65 -0.48
C GLU A 30 9.14 -11.31 -1.10
N PHE A 31 8.04 -10.56 -1.23
CA PHE A 31 6.81 -11.03 -1.86
C PHE A 31 6.76 -10.72 -3.36
N GLY A 32 7.83 -10.14 -3.91
CA GLY A 32 7.89 -9.78 -5.33
C GLY A 32 7.09 -8.52 -5.68
N LEU A 33 6.76 -7.70 -4.69
CA LEU A 33 6.06 -6.43 -4.95
C LEU A 33 7.06 -5.34 -5.36
N VAL A 34 6.67 -4.55 -6.35
CA VAL A 34 7.44 -3.39 -6.78
C VAL A 34 6.57 -2.15 -6.59
N SER A 35 7.00 -1.26 -5.69
CA SER A 35 6.30 0.00 -5.45
C SER A 35 6.59 0.96 -6.59
N MET A 36 5.55 1.38 -7.30
CA MET A 36 5.69 2.25 -8.46
C MET A 36 5.41 3.71 -8.14
N PHE A 37 4.50 3.96 -7.20
CA PHE A 37 4.10 5.30 -6.84
C PHE A 37 3.43 5.29 -5.48
N ARG A 38 3.61 6.38 -4.72
CA ARG A 38 2.80 6.68 -3.53
C ARG A 38 2.52 8.18 -3.51
N GLY A 39 1.37 8.54 -2.98
CA GLY A 39 1.01 9.93 -2.86
C GLY A 39 -0.21 10.10 -1.96
N ASN A 40 -0.52 11.33 -1.61
CA ASN A 40 -1.74 11.65 -0.90
C ASN A 40 -2.57 12.64 -1.69
N ASN A 41 -3.87 12.71 -1.36
CA ASN A 41 -4.78 13.60 -2.03
C ASN A 41 -4.40 15.05 -1.71
N LYS A 42 -4.32 15.86 -2.74
CA LYS A 42 -3.90 17.25 -2.62
C LYS A 42 -4.90 18.10 -1.78
N ASP A 43 -6.17 17.72 -1.77
CA ASP A 43 -7.22 18.45 -1.07
C ASP A 43 -7.62 17.80 0.27
N ASP A 44 -7.24 16.54 0.48
CA ASP A 44 -7.49 15.80 1.71
C ASP A 44 -6.31 14.87 1.99
N HIS A 45 -5.38 15.34 2.80
CA HIS A 45 -4.11 14.65 3.05
C HIS A 45 -4.26 13.32 3.80
N SER A 46 -5.44 13.03 4.36
CA SER A 46 -5.72 11.74 4.99
C SER A 46 -6.01 10.63 3.97
N LYS A 47 -6.21 10.98 2.72
CA LYS A 47 -6.49 10.03 1.64
C LYS A 47 -5.22 9.79 0.83
N CYS A 48 -4.84 8.53 0.73
CA CYS A 48 -3.59 8.12 0.09
C CYS A 48 -3.82 7.15 -1.05
N VAL A 49 -2.82 7.04 -1.92
CA VAL A 49 -2.79 6.06 -3.00
C VAL A 49 -1.40 5.46 -3.09
N VAL A 50 -1.35 4.16 -3.35
CA VAL A 50 -0.12 3.42 -3.65
C VAL A 50 -0.39 2.62 -4.92
N ILE A 51 0.60 2.59 -5.81
CA ILE A 51 0.53 1.76 -7.02
C ILE A 51 1.67 0.76 -6.95
N VAL A 52 1.32 -0.53 -7.02
CA VAL A 52 2.31 -1.62 -6.96
C VAL A 52 2.13 -2.56 -8.13
N SER A 53 3.24 -3.15 -8.60
CA SER A 53 3.18 -4.25 -9.56
C SER A 53 3.61 -5.54 -8.88
N ALA A 54 3.01 -6.66 -9.28
CA ALA A 54 3.30 -7.98 -8.74
C ALA A 54 2.73 -9.08 -9.62
N GLU A 55 3.24 -10.29 -9.45
CA GLU A 55 2.62 -11.48 -10.03
C GLU A 55 1.26 -11.74 -9.36
N PRO A 56 0.32 -12.39 -10.07
CA PRO A 56 -1.00 -12.65 -9.51
C PRO A 56 -0.96 -13.32 -8.14
N GLY A 57 -1.75 -12.81 -7.18
CA GLY A 57 -1.88 -13.36 -5.84
C GLY A 57 -0.82 -12.92 -4.85
N GLN A 58 0.27 -12.30 -5.27
CA GLN A 58 1.36 -11.93 -4.35
C GLN A 58 0.98 -10.76 -3.44
N LEU A 59 0.24 -9.79 -3.96
CA LEU A 59 -0.23 -8.68 -3.12
C LEU A 59 -1.16 -9.18 -2.01
N ASP A 60 -2.07 -10.09 -2.35
CA ASP A 60 -2.98 -10.67 -1.37
C ASP A 60 -2.22 -11.42 -0.28
N LYS A 61 -1.20 -12.20 -0.65
CA LYS A 61 -0.35 -12.92 0.29
C LYS A 61 0.39 -11.96 1.22
N PHE A 62 0.92 -10.87 0.67
CA PHE A 62 1.60 -9.85 1.47
C PHE A 62 0.64 -9.24 2.50
N MET A 63 -0.55 -8.83 2.06
CA MET A 63 -1.54 -8.20 2.93
C MET A 63 -1.98 -9.15 4.04
N GLU A 64 -2.25 -10.42 3.73
CA GLU A 64 -2.63 -11.42 4.75
C GLU A 64 -1.52 -11.65 5.77
N ALA A 65 -0.28 -11.77 5.32
CA ALA A 65 0.85 -12.05 6.20
C ALA A 65 1.23 -10.86 7.08
N ASN A 66 0.91 -9.64 6.67
CA ASN A 66 1.42 -8.42 7.29
C ASN A 66 0.31 -7.43 7.68
N THR A 67 -0.91 -7.91 7.91
CA THR A 67 -2.06 -7.08 8.26
C THR A 67 -1.77 -6.16 9.43
N ASP A 68 -1.22 -6.70 10.53
CA ASP A 68 -0.93 -5.92 11.74
C ASP A 68 0.08 -4.80 11.48
N MET A 69 1.09 -5.08 10.67
CA MET A 69 2.12 -4.10 10.32
C MET A 69 1.53 -2.98 9.45
N VAL A 70 0.69 -3.33 8.49
CA VAL A 70 0.03 -2.36 7.62
C VAL A 70 -0.86 -1.44 8.46
N GLU A 71 -1.65 -2.02 9.36
CA GLU A 71 -2.51 -1.25 10.26
C GLU A 71 -1.71 -0.35 11.19
N ALA A 72 -0.59 -0.85 11.72
CA ALA A 72 0.28 -0.08 12.62
C ALA A 72 0.89 1.15 11.95
N SER A 73 1.00 1.16 10.62
CA SER A 73 1.51 2.32 9.88
C SER A 73 0.51 3.49 9.82
N GLY A 74 -0.71 3.27 10.27
CA GLY A 74 -1.79 4.27 10.20
C GLY A 74 -2.78 4.02 9.07
N HIS A 75 -2.59 2.96 8.31
CA HIS A 75 -3.50 2.57 7.22
C HIS A 75 -4.81 2.07 7.80
N VAL A 76 -5.92 2.69 7.43
CA VAL A 76 -7.26 2.27 7.84
C VAL A 76 -7.72 1.16 6.90
N LEU A 77 -7.64 -0.09 7.36
CA LEU A 77 -7.88 -1.26 6.50
C LEU A 77 -9.25 -1.25 5.82
N GLU A 78 -10.28 -0.89 6.55
CA GLU A 78 -11.66 -0.87 6.04
C GLU A 78 -11.90 0.20 4.96
N SER A 79 -11.00 1.18 4.83
CA SER A 79 -11.09 2.20 3.78
C SER A 79 -10.43 1.76 2.47
N THR A 80 -9.79 0.60 2.45
CA THR A 80 -8.97 0.15 1.33
C THR A 80 -9.83 -0.22 0.12
N VAL A 81 -9.49 0.36 -1.03
CA VAL A 81 -10.08 0.01 -2.33
C VAL A 81 -8.95 -0.43 -3.25
N LEU A 82 -9.06 -1.64 -3.76
CA LEU A 82 -8.09 -2.22 -4.69
C LEU A 82 -8.67 -2.25 -6.10
N THR A 83 -7.92 -1.71 -7.05
CA THR A 83 -8.27 -1.81 -8.47
C THR A 83 -7.07 -2.38 -9.20
N THR A 84 -7.22 -3.57 -9.77
CA THR A 84 -6.11 -4.29 -10.42
C THR A 84 -6.27 -4.29 -11.92
N TYR A 85 -5.19 -3.98 -12.60
CA TYR A 85 -5.09 -3.97 -14.05
C TYR A 85 -4.06 -4.99 -14.48
N THR A 86 -4.29 -5.62 -15.61
CA THR A 86 -3.35 -6.57 -16.21
C THR A 86 -2.78 -6.02 -17.51
N SER A 87 -1.57 -6.42 -17.80
CA SER A 87 -0.92 -6.03 -19.06
C SER A 87 -0.03 -7.15 -19.60
#